data_cbb28c4aa5133f62e12b8b478c392ee1
#
_entry.id   cbb28c4aa5133f62e12b8b478c392ee1
#
_cell.length_a   1.000
_cell.length_b   1.000
_cell.length_c   1.000
_cell.angle_alpha   90.00
_cell.angle_beta   90.00
_cell.angle_gamma   90.00
#
_symmetry.space_group_name_H-M   'P 1'
#
loop_
_entity.id
_entity.type
_entity.pdbx_description
1 polymer ?
#
loop_
_entity_poly.entity_id
_entity_poly.type
_entity_poly.pdbx_seq_one_letter_code
_entity_poly.pdbx_strand_id
1 'polypeptide(L)'
;MRLYFAYGSNMWNAQMQRRCPQSRKVGNACLKGYRWIIAARGYASVVPSPNDEVQGVLFEISPSDEDALDGFEGVGIGSYRKADLPVVFEGREVMALVYIDSSETEGPPVEEYIGRINAGVRDAQLSPAYVERYIRRFVPAE
;
A
#
# COMPACT_ATOMS: atom_id res chain seq x y z
N MET A 1 -4.71 -15.16 -11.88
CA MET A 1 -4.52 -13.78 -11.40
C MET A 1 -4.45 -13.78 -9.89
N ARG A 2 -3.69 -12.87 -9.34
CA ARG A 2 -3.46 -12.76 -7.90
C ARG A 2 -3.99 -11.43 -7.41
N LEU A 3 -4.55 -11.39 -6.20
CA LEU A 3 -4.95 -10.13 -5.58
C LEU A 3 -3.75 -9.48 -4.91
N TYR A 4 -3.62 -8.18 -5.07
CA TYR A 4 -2.58 -7.34 -4.51
C TYR A 4 -3.23 -6.17 -3.77
N PHE A 5 -2.83 -5.95 -2.52
CA PHE A 5 -3.35 -4.86 -1.70
C PHE A 5 -2.36 -3.69 -1.71
N ALA A 6 -2.73 -2.61 -2.36
CA ALA A 6 -1.93 -1.39 -2.43
C ALA A 6 -2.41 -0.41 -1.37
N TYR A 7 -1.50 0.02 -0.50
CA TYR A 7 -1.82 0.94 0.58
C TYR A 7 -1.00 2.24 0.53
N GLY A 8 -0.08 2.35 -0.42
CA GLY A 8 0.82 3.47 -0.59
C GLY A 8 0.73 4.09 -1.98
N SER A 9 1.87 4.38 -2.60
CA SER A 9 1.90 5.12 -3.87
C SER A 9 1.22 4.39 -5.03
N ASN A 10 1.12 3.06 -4.98
CA ASN A 10 0.44 2.31 -6.05
C ASN A 10 -1.08 2.47 -6.04
N MET A 11 -1.64 3.15 -5.02
CA MET A 11 -3.03 3.61 -5.09
C MET A 11 -3.21 4.71 -6.13
N TRP A 12 -2.13 5.35 -6.55
CA TRP A 12 -2.15 6.34 -7.63
C TRP A 12 -2.29 5.63 -8.96
N ASN A 13 -3.44 5.78 -9.61
CA ASN A 13 -3.80 5.02 -10.80
C ASN A 13 -2.77 5.13 -11.92
N ALA A 14 -2.24 6.32 -12.17
CA ALA A 14 -1.25 6.53 -13.23
C ALA A 14 0.03 5.72 -12.97
N GLN A 15 0.49 5.68 -11.71
CA GLN A 15 1.69 4.92 -11.36
C GLN A 15 1.43 3.41 -11.47
N MET A 16 0.31 2.94 -10.93
CA MET A 16 -0.02 1.52 -10.96
C MET A 16 -0.18 1.02 -12.38
N GLN A 17 -0.84 1.79 -13.25
CA GLN A 17 -1.02 1.43 -14.65
C GLN A 17 0.32 1.33 -15.39
N ARG A 18 1.25 2.22 -15.04
CA ARG A 18 2.59 2.22 -15.67
C ARG A 18 3.43 1.03 -15.20
N ARG A 19 3.35 0.70 -13.90
CA ARG A 19 4.13 -0.41 -13.32
C ARG A 19 3.55 -1.77 -13.66
N CYS A 20 2.23 -1.86 -13.69
CA CYS A 20 1.49 -3.11 -13.85
C CYS A 20 0.42 -2.95 -14.93
N PRO A 21 0.82 -2.94 -16.22
CA PRO A 21 -0.13 -2.61 -17.30
C PRO A 21 -1.25 -3.64 -17.49
N GLN A 22 -1.10 -4.85 -16.93
CA GLN A 22 -2.13 -5.88 -17.02
C GLN A 22 -3.02 -5.92 -15.77
N SER A 23 -2.79 -5.02 -14.81
CA SER A 23 -3.58 -5.00 -13.59
C SER A 23 -4.99 -4.48 -13.82
N ARG A 24 -5.90 -4.95 -12.96
CA ARG A 24 -7.29 -4.51 -12.96
C ARG A 24 -7.68 -4.09 -11.54
N LYS A 25 -8.19 -2.88 -11.40
CA LYS A 25 -8.66 -2.38 -10.10
C LYS A 25 -9.93 -3.13 -9.70
N VAL A 26 -9.93 -3.71 -8.51
CA VAL A 26 -11.08 -4.43 -7.97
C VAL A 26 -11.94 -3.52 -7.09
N GLY A 27 -11.33 -2.83 -6.14
CA GLY A 27 -12.03 -1.91 -5.24
C GLY A 27 -11.27 -1.68 -3.95
N ASN A 28 -11.84 -0.86 -3.08
CA ASN A 28 -11.23 -0.54 -1.81
C ASN A 28 -11.37 -1.69 -0.81
N ALA A 29 -10.37 -1.85 0.05
CA ALA A 29 -10.34 -2.91 1.07
C ALA A 29 -9.62 -2.41 2.32
N CYS A 30 -9.68 -3.21 3.39
CA CYS A 30 -9.04 -2.89 4.67
C CYS A 30 -8.18 -4.05 5.14
N LEU A 31 -6.98 -3.75 5.63
CA LEU A 31 -6.12 -4.70 6.31
C LEU A 31 -6.23 -4.43 7.82
N LYS A 32 -6.95 -5.29 8.54
CA LYS A 32 -7.15 -5.14 9.98
C LYS A 32 -5.97 -5.66 10.76
N GLY A 33 -5.70 -5.05 11.92
CA GLY A 33 -4.63 -5.48 12.80
C GLY A 33 -3.27 -4.92 12.42
N TYR A 34 -3.24 -3.91 11.58
CA TYR A 34 -2.03 -3.23 11.13
C TYR A 34 -2.22 -1.73 11.16
N ARG A 35 -1.11 -1.00 11.20
CA ARG A 35 -1.10 0.47 11.19
C ARG A 35 -0.18 0.95 10.07
N TRP A 36 -0.63 1.97 9.35
CA TRP A 36 0.14 2.60 8.27
C TRP A 36 1.25 3.46 8.84
N ILE A 37 2.46 3.31 8.32
CA ILE A 37 3.62 4.13 8.69
C ILE A 37 4.41 4.54 7.45
N ILE A 38 5.29 5.52 7.63
CA ILE A 38 6.45 5.70 6.76
C ILE A 38 7.62 5.05 7.49
N ALA A 39 8.27 4.08 6.86
CA ALA A 39 9.41 3.39 7.43
C ALA A 39 10.67 4.25 7.33
N ALA A 40 11.74 3.82 8.00
CA ALA A 40 12.97 4.61 8.12
C ALA A 40 13.57 5.05 6.78
N ARG A 41 13.37 4.27 5.71
CA ARG A 41 13.86 4.63 4.38
C ARG A 41 13.03 5.68 3.67
N GLY A 42 11.87 6.05 4.23
CA GLY A 42 11.05 7.14 3.70
C GLY A 42 9.89 6.72 2.82
N TYR A 43 9.53 5.43 2.80
CA TYR A 43 8.43 4.89 2.00
C TYR A 43 7.41 4.20 2.89
N ALA A 44 6.16 4.09 2.40
CA ALA A 44 5.06 3.53 3.17
C ALA A 44 5.27 2.06 3.48
N SER A 45 4.84 1.66 4.67
CA SER A 45 4.77 0.28 5.10
C SER A 45 3.62 0.10 6.09
N VAL A 46 3.44 -1.11 6.58
CA VAL A 46 2.45 -1.43 7.61
C VAL A 46 3.12 -2.26 8.69
N VAL A 47 2.72 -2.03 9.93
CA VAL A 47 3.25 -2.77 11.09
C VAL A 47 2.09 -3.31 11.90
N PRO A 48 2.29 -4.45 12.60
CA PRO A 48 1.23 -5.01 13.45
C PRO A 48 0.74 -4.00 14.49
N SER A 49 -0.58 -3.87 14.59
CA SER A 49 -1.23 -2.97 15.55
C SER A 49 -2.67 -3.46 15.76
N PRO A 50 -2.96 -4.16 16.86
CA PRO A 50 -4.22 -4.93 17.00
C PRO A 50 -5.50 -4.11 16.91
N ASN A 51 -5.47 -2.82 17.23
CA ASN A 51 -6.66 -1.98 17.28
C ASN A 51 -6.77 -1.03 16.09
N ASP A 52 -5.93 -1.20 15.07
CA ASP A 52 -5.89 -0.32 13.92
C ASP A 52 -6.23 -1.07 12.64
N GLU A 53 -6.41 -0.33 11.56
CA GLU A 53 -6.59 -0.91 10.24
C GLU A 53 -5.99 0.00 9.18
N VAL A 54 -5.63 -0.60 8.04
CA VAL A 54 -5.05 0.10 6.90
C VAL A 54 -6.05 0.06 5.75
N GLN A 55 -6.40 1.23 5.22
CA GLN A 55 -7.23 1.33 4.03
C GLN A 55 -6.37 1.31 2.78
N GLY A 56 -6.85 0.65 1.75
CA GLY A 56 -6.15 0.58 0.49
C GLY A 56 -7.03 0.08 -0.64
N VAL A 57 -6.39 -0.32 -1.73
CA VAL A 57 -7.06 -0.73 -2.96
C VAL A 57 -6.59 -2.12 -3.38
N LEU A 58 -7.53 -2.99 -3.73
CA LEU A 58 -7.22 -4.28 -4.31
C LEU A 58 -7.12 -4.18 -5.83
N PHE A 59 -6.10 -4.83 -6.37
CA PHE A 59 -5.92 -5.04 -7.80
C PHE A 59 -5.76 -6.52 -8.09
N GLU A 60 -6.27 -6.96 -9.24
CA GLU A 60 -5.86 -8.23 -9.82
C GLU A 60 -4.61 -7.99 -10.63
N ILE A 61 -3.58 -8.83 -10.44
CA ILE A 61 -2.30 -8.68 -11.12
C ILE A 61 -1.92 -10.00 -11.79
N SER A 62 -1.21 -9.88 -12.93
CA SER A 62 -0.66 -11.02 -13.63
C SER A 62 0.68 -11.44 -13.03
N PRO A 63 1.21 -12.63 -13.37
CA PRO A 63 2.56 -13.00 -12.95
C PRO A 63 3.63 -11.99 -13.36
N SER A 64 3.52 -11.42 -14.56
CA SER A 64 4.50 -10.41 -15.00
C SER A 64 4.36 -9.10 -14.24
N ASP A 65 3.13 -8.71 -13.85
CA ASP A 65 2.90 -7.57 -12.98
C ASP A 65 3.54 -7.80 -11.61
N GLU A 66 3.40 -9.00 -11.06
CA GLU A 66 4.00 -9.33 -9.76
C GLU A 66 5.52 -9.27 -9.83
N ASP A 67 6.13 -9.77 -10.90
CA ASP A 67 7.58 -9.68 -11.10
C ASP A 67 8.03 -8.21 -11.14
N ALA A 68 7.26 -7.34 -11.81
CA ALA A 68 7.57 -5.92 -11.85
C ALA A 68 7.49 -5.28 -10.46
N LEU A 69 6.44 -5.61 -9.68
CA LEU A 69 6.31 -5.11 -8.31
C LEU A 69 7.46 -5.59 -7.43
N ASP A 70 7.85 -6.86 -7.55
CA ASP A 70 8.99 -7.40 -6.79
C ASP A 70 10.26 -6.56 -7.04
N GLY A 71 10.48 -6.14 -8.27
CA GLY A 71 11.60 -5.28 -8.62
C GLY A 71 11.49 -3.89 -8.01
N PHE A 72 10.34 -3.25 -8.14
CA PHE A 72 10.13 -1.91 -7.58
C PHE A 72 10.23 -1.91 -6.06
N GLU A 73 9.78 -2.99 -5.40
CA GLU A 73 9.82 -3.09 -3.93
C GLU A 73 11.15 -3.60 -3.40
N GLY A 74 12.08 -3.98 -4.28
CA GLY A 74 13.40 -4.44 -3.87
C GLY A 74 13.37 -5.75 -3.09
N VAL A 75 12.47 -6.67 -3.46
CA VAL A 75 12.34 -7.96 -2.76
C VAL A 75 13.63 -8.74 -2.83
N GLY A 76 14.31 -8.74 -3.98
CA GLY A 76 15.56 -9.47 -4.18
C GLY A 76 16.72 -8.99 -3.33
N ILE A 77 16.70 -7.74 -2.87
CA ILE A 77 17.74 -7.18 -1.99
C ILE A 77 17.25 -6.99 -0.55
N GLY A 78 16.07 -7.53 -0.21
CA GLY A 78 15.56 -7.53 1.15
C GLY A 78 14.95 -6.23 1.64
N SER A 79 14.66 -5.27 0.74
CA SER A 79 14.04 -4.00 1.13
C SER A 79 12.61 -4.21 1.63
N TYR A 80 11.83 -4.97 0.89
CA TYR A 80 10.48 -5.39 1.28
C TYR A 80 10.40 -6.91 1.23
N ARG A 81 9.55 -7.47 2.08
CA ARG A 81 9.16 -8.87 2.01
C ARG A 81 7.73 -9.00 1.54
N LYS A 82 7.41 -10.14 0.96
CA LYS A 82 6.06 -10.46 0.49
C LYS A 82 5.33 -11.24 1.58
N ALA A 83 4.07 -10.90 1.83
CA ALA A 83 3.22 -11.64 2.74
C ALA A 83 1.85 -11.84 2.09
N ASP A 84 1.23 -12.99 2.36
CA ASP A 84 -0.16 -13.22 1.99
C ASP A 84 -0.99 -13.00 3.25
N LEU A 85 -1.82 -11.96 3.22
CA LEU A 85 -2.60 -11.56 4.39
C LEU A 85 -4.08 -11.46 4.04
N PRO A 86 -4.97 -11.76 5.01
CA PRO A 86 -6.39 -11.54 4.79
C PRO A 86 -6.71 -10.04 4.84
N VAL A 87 -7.42 -9.57 3.82
CA VAL A 87 -7.98 -8.21 3.81
C VAL A 87 -9.49 -8.32 3.69
N VAL A 88 -10.20 -7.32 4.20
CA VAL A 88 -11.67 -7.29 4.14
C VAL A 88 -12.10 -6.51 2.91
N PHE A 89 -12.82 -7.17 2.02
CA PHE A 89 -13.38 -6.58 0.81
C PHE A 89 -14.86 -6.93 0.72
N GLU A 90 -15.70 -5.90 0.66
CA GLU A 90 -17.16 -6.07 0.58
C GLU A 90 -17.70 -7.03 1.67
N GLY A 91 -17.20 -6.84 2.90
CA GLY A 91 -17.64 -7.62 4.05
C GLY A 91 -17.08 -9.03 4.17
N ARG A 92 -16.15 -9.43 3.29
CA ARG A 92 -15.56 -10.77 3.31
C ARG A 92 -14.05 -10.69 3.34
N GLU A 93 -13.42 -11.69 3.96
CA GLU A 93 -11.97 -11.82 3.92
C GLU A 93 -11.53 -12.48 2.63
N VAL A 94 -10.53 -11.86 1.98
CA VAL A 94 -9.86 -12.42 0.81
C VAL A 94 -8.37 -12.33 1.04
N MET A 95 -7.61 -13.32 0.56
CA MET A 95 -6.16 -13.31 0.69
C MET A 95 -5.56 -12.42 -0.38
N ALA A 96 -4.61 -11.58 0.02
CA ALA A 96 -3.96 -10.65 -0.89
C ALA A 96 -2.46 -10.58 -0.62
N LEU A 97 -1.70 -10.33 -1.67
CA LEU A 97 -0.27 -10.03 -1.57
C LEU A 97 -0.10 -8.65 -0.96
N VAL A 98 0.73 -8.56 0.07
CA VAL A 98 1.07 -7.30 0.75
C VAL A 98 2.59 -7.21 0.83
N TYR A 99 3.15 -6.08 0.38
CA TYR A 99 4.59 -5.83 0.52
C TYR A 99 4.83 -5.08 1.82
N ILE A 100 5.75 -5.56 2.65
CA ILE A 100 6.02 -5.00 3.98
C ILE A 100 7.52 -4.70 4.07
N ASP A 101 7.86 -3.46 4.48
CA ASP A 101 9.24 -3.06 4.69
C ASP A 101 9.88 -3.96 5.75
N SER A 102 11.14 -4.33 5.54
CA SER A 102 11.89 -5.16 6.47
C SER A 102 12.12 -4.47 7.81
N SER A 103 12.04 -3.14 7.87
CA SER A 103 12.19 -2.35 9.10
C SER A 103 10.85 -1.85 9.59
N GLU A 104 10.59 -1.97 10.90
CA GLU A 104 9.39 -1.41 11.54
C GLU A 104 9.66 -0.04 12.14
N THR A 105 10.88 0.49 11.99
CA THR A 105 11.25 1.82 12.49
C THR A 105 10.63 2.89 11.61
N GLU A 106 10.01 3.90 12.23
CA GLU A 106 9.38 5.01 11.52
C GLU A 106 10.40 6.09 11.13
N GLY A 107 10.10 6.80 10.06
CA GLY A 107 10.90 7.93 9.60
C GLY A 107 10.07 8.91 8.79
N PRO A 108 10.68 10.02 8.36
CA PRO A 108 9.99 10.99 7.51
C PRO A 108 9.90 10.47 6.08
N PRO A 109 8.88 10.91 5.31
CA PRO A 109 8.79 10.51 3.90
C PRO A 109 9.88 11.17 3.07
N VAL A 110 10.36 10.45 2.05
CA VAL A 110 11.16 11.06 0.99
C VAL A 110 10.31 12.15 0.34
N GLU A 111 10.90 13.32 0.08
CA GLU A 111 10.13 14.50 -0.33
C GLU A 111 9.30 14.27 -1.59
N GLU A 112 9.88 13.66 -2.63
CA GLU A 112 9.15 13.46 -3.87
C GLU A 112 8.03 12.39 -3.73
N TYR A 113 8.11 11.55 -2.70
CA TYR A 113 7.10 10.53 -2.44
C TYR A 113 5.80 11.13 -1.89
N ILE A 114 5.87 12.31 -1.27
CA ILE A 114 4.71 13.00 -0.70
C ILE A 114 3.61 13.20 -1.76
N GLY A 115 4.00 13.69 -2.93
CA GLY A 115 3.06 13.90 -4.04
C GLY A 115 2.43 12.60 -4.53
N ARG A 116 3.20 11.52 -4.56
CA ARG A 116 2.69 10.21 -4.96
C ARG A 116 1.66 9.66 -3.99
N ILE A 117 1.91 9.82 -2.68
CA ILE A 117 0.96 9.39 -1.67
C ILE A 117 -0.33 10.21 -1.75
N ASN A 118 -0.21 11.54 -1.88
CA ASN A 118 -1.41 12.39 -1.99
C ASN A 118 -2.23 12.09 -3.24
N ALA A 119 -1.57 11.80 -4.37
CA ALA A 119 -2.25 11.38 -5.59
C ALA A 119 -3.01 10.06 -5.37
N GLY A 120 -2.38 9.10 -4.70
CA GLY A 120 -3.01 7.82 -4.39
C GLY A 120 -4.21 7.96 -3.45
N VAL A 121 -4.08 8.79 -2.42
CA VAL A 121 -5.19 9.07 -1.50
C VAL A 121 -6.40 9.63 -2.24
N ARG A 122 -6.17 10.55 -3.19
CA ARG A 122 -7.25 11.11 -3.99
C ARG A 122 -7.89 10.07 -4.90
N ASP A 123 -7.08 9.31 -5.63
CA ASP A 123 -7.59 8.29 -6.56
C ASP A 123 -8.37 7.21 -5.85
N ALA A 124 -7.90 6.79 -4.67
CA ALA A 124 -8.55 5.75 -3.89
C ALA A 124 -9.76 6.26 -3.11
N GLN A 125 -9.92 7.57 -2.99
CA GLN A 125 -11.00 8.17 -2.21
C GLN A 125 -11.05 7.59 -0.79
N LEU A 126 -9.88 7.54 -0.13
CA LEU A 126 -9.80 7.03 1.24
C LEU A 126 -10.62 7.92 2.17
N SER A 127 -11.16 7.34 3.26
CA SER A 127 -11.99 8.11 4.17
C SER A 127 -11.19 9.25 4.79
N PRO A 128 -11.77 10.47 4.88
CA PRO A 128 -11.06 11.62 5.47
C PRO A 128 -10.57 11.37 6.89
N ALA A 129 -11.37 10.66 7.71
CA ALA A 129 -10.99 10.35 9.09
C ALA A 129 -9.73 9.46 9.13
N TYR A 130 -9.66 8.46 8.25
CA TYR A 130 -8.48 7.60 8.15
C TYR A 130 -7.25 8.40 7.71
N VAL A 131 -7.40 9.22 6.67
CA VAL A 131 -6.30 10.03 6.14
C VAL A 131 -5.75 10.96 7.23
N GLU A 132 -6.63 11.64 7.96
CA GLU A 132 -6.22 12.56 9.02
C GLU A 132 -5.51 11.83 10.15
N ARG A 133 -6.03 10.67 10.56
CA ARG A 133 -5.48 9.93 11.70
C ARG A 133 -4.15 9.26 11.40
N TYR A 134 -3.97 8.68 10.20
CA TYR A 134 -2.82 7.84 9.90
C TYR A 134 -1.86 8.46 8.89
N ILE A 135 -2.39 8.96 7.77
CA ILE A 135 -1.54 9.45 6.68
C ILE A 135 -0.91 10.79 7.05
N ARG A 136 -1.72 11.72 7.59
CA ARG A 136 -1.27 13.07 7.91
C ARG A 136 -0.30 13.12 9.07
N ARG A 137 -0.19 12.05 9.85
CA ARG A 137 0.85 11.94 10.86
C ARG A 137 2.25 11.96 10.24
N PHE A 138 2.40 11.46 9.01
CA PHE A 138 3.67 11.34 8.32
C PHE A 138 3.76 12.22 7.09
N VAL A 139 2.69 12.35 6.33
CA VAL A 139 2.67 12.96 5.01
C VAL A 139 1.75 14.17 5.02
N PRO A 140 2.28 15.37 4.81
CA PRO A 140 1.44 16.58 4.80
C PRO A 140 0.54 16.61 3.57
N ALA A 141 -0.60 17.29 3.70
CA ALA A 141 -1.47 17.59 2.56
C ALA A 141 -0.77 18.57 1.62
N GLU A 142 -1.14 18.52 0.36
CA GLU A 142 -0.66 19.48 -0.63
C GLU A 142 -1.43 20.80 -0.56
#